data_bd53f52b15d93be3299952fb4a0f1766
#
_entry.id   bd53f52b15d93be3299952fb4a0f1766
#
_cell.length_a   1.000
_cell.length_b   1.000
_cell.length_c   1.000
_cell.angle_alpha   90.00
_cell.angle_beta   90.00
_cell.angle_gamma   90.00
#
_symmetry.space_group_name_H-M   'P 1'
#
loop_
_entity.id
_entity.type
_entity.pdbx_description
1 polymer ?
#
loop_
_entity_poly.entity_id
_entity_poly.type
_entity_poly.pdbx_seq_one_letter_code
_entity_poly.pdbx_strand_id
1 'polypeptide(L)'
;MGIIKKFRIKSFKGTKPIIKLEKISLSFKKRQILDNISFNLNQGQILGLLGPNGVGKSTIFNIITGLLKPNYGSIIIDNENVINYPIASRSSKFKIGYVPQYGGYFHDLTLIENLKAIGEIQIEDMKIRNSRI
;
A
#
# COMPACT_ATOMS: atom_id res chain seq x y z
N MET A 1 18.81 -4.97 -22.17
CA MET A 1 17.57 -4.21 -22.41
C MET A 1 17.12 -3.62 -21.09
N GLY A 2 17.18 -2.30 -20.96
CA GLY A 2 17.29 -1.56 -19.73
C GLY A 2 16.17 -1.78 -18.72
N ILE A 3 16.56 -2.19 -17.56
CA ILE A 3 15.78 -2.28 -16.35
C ILE A 3 15.41 -0.86 -15.92
N ILE A 4 14.15 -0.64 -15.73
CA ILE A 4 13.52 0.65 -15.48
C ILE A 4 13.93 1.18 -14.09
N LYS A 5 15.02 1.91 -14.04
CA LYS A 5 15.38 2.79 -12.92
C LYS A 5 14.74 4.16 -13.11
N LYS A 6 13.40 4.29 -13.04
CA LYS A 6 12.81 5.64 -13.08
C LYS A 6 11.47 5.71 -12.37
N PHE A 7 11.49 5.51 -11.05
CA PHE A 7 10.49 6.17 -10.23
C PHE A 7 11.01 7.57 -9.88
N ARG A 8 10.27 8.61 -10.26
CA ARG A 8 10.55 9.96 -9.77
C ARG A 8 9.83 10.12 -8.44
N ILE A 9 10.59 10.07 -7.35
CA ILE A 9 10.10 10.30 -6.00
C ILE A 9 10.37 11.76 -5.69
N LYS A 10 9.33 12.59 -5.56
CA LYS A 10 9.45 13.92 -4.97
C LYS A 10 9.37 13.77 -3.46
N SER A 11 10.49 13.92 -2.78
CA SER A 11 10.58 13.93 -1.32
C SER A 11 10.41 15.35 -0.82
N PHE A 12 9.46 15.57 0.08
CA PHE A 12 9.40 16.77 0.90
C PHE A 12 10.15 16.52 2.21
N LYS A 13 10.92 17.50 2.67
CA LYS A 13 11.59 17.44 3.99
C LYS A 13 10.50 17.34 5.07
N GLY A 14 10.43 16.26 5.76
CA GLY A 14 9.49 16.04 6.84
C GLY A 14 9.98 14.95 7.78
N THR A 15 9.64 15.10 9.00
CA THR A 15 9.54 14.25 10.16
C THR A 15 9.73 12.72 9.93
N LYS A 16 9.66 11.92 10.95
CA LYS A 16 9.84 10.49 11.05
C LYS A 16 9.18 9.69 9.88
N PRO A 17 9.90 8.78 9.20
CA PRO A 17 9.31 7.92 8.17
C PRO A 17 8.28 6.96 8.80
N ILE A 18 7.07 6.91 8.21
CA ILE A 18 6.00 5.97 8.59
C ILE A 18 6.01 4.70 7.74
N ILE A 19 6.49 4.79 6.50
CA ILE A 19 6.70 3.63 5.62
C ILE A 19 8.11 3.74 5.04
N LYS A 20 8.84 2.62 5.08
CA LYS A 20 10.17 2.51 4.50
C LYS A 20 10.28 1.21 3.72
N LEU A 21 10.61 1.31 2.45
CA LEU A 21 10.98 0.19 1.60
C LEU A 21 12.49 0.18 1.45
N GLU A 22 13.10 -0.99 1.65
CA GLU A 22 14.55 -1.17 1.55
C GLU A 22 14.87 -2.31 0.60
N LYS A 23 15.54 -1.97 -0.50
CA LYS A 23 16.08 -2.91 -1.49
C LYS A 23 15.05 -3.93 -1.99
N ILE A 24 13.80 -3.49 -2.19
CA ILE A 24 12.73 -4.36 -2.66
C ILE A 24 13.02 -4.84 -4.07
N SER A 25 13.10 -6.15 -4.24
CA SER A 25 13.24 -6.79 -5.54
C SER A 25 12.20 -7.89 -5.71
N LEU A 26 11.60 -7.96 -6.89
CA LEU A 26 10.60 -8.96 -7.22
C LEU A 26 10.75 -9.42 -8.67
N SER A 27 10.74 -10.72 -8.87
CA SER A 27 10.71 -11.36 -10.18
C SER A 27 9.60 -12.39 -10.26
N PHE A 28 8.92 -12.45 -11.39
CA PHE A 28 8.01 -13.53 -11.74
C PHE A 28 8.66 -14.43 -12.79
N LYS A 29 8.90 -15.69 -12.44
CA LYS A 29 9.67 -16.61 -13.28
C LYS A 29 11.03 -15.98 -13.63
N LYS A 30 11.29 -15.73 -14.93
CA LYS A 30 12.53 -15.11 -15.43
C LYS A 30 12.42 -13.59 -15.65
N ARG A 31 11.25 -12.98 -15.40
CA ARG A 31 11.05 -11.55 -15.63
C ARG A 31 11.17 -10.78 -14.32
N GLN A 32 12.15 -9.90 -14.24
CA GLN A 32 12.29 -8.96 -13.14
C GLN A 32 11.28 -7.82 -13.30
N ILE A 33 10.51 -7.57 -12.24
CA ILE A 33 9.48 -6.53 -12.19
C ILE A 33 9.99 -5.34 -11.37
N LEU A 34 10.61 -5.62 -10.22
CA LEU A 34 11.22 -4.60 -9.36
C LEU A 34 12.67 -4.97 -9.10
N ASP A 35 13.56 -3.98 -9.15
CA ASP A 35 14.98 -4.14 -8.92
C ASP A 35 15.47 -3.12 -7.92
N ASN A 36 15.80 -3.58 -6.72
CA ASN A 36 16.45 -2.80 -5.67
C ASN A 36 15.75 -1.45 -5.35
N ILE A 37 14.43 -1.47 -5.27
CA ILE A 37 13.62 -0.28 -5.02
C ILE A 37 13.68 0.10 -3.54
N SER A 38 14.07 1.34 -3.26
CA SER A 38 14.11 1.89 -1.91
C SER A 38 13.52 3.28 -1.88
N PHE A 39 12.64 3.55 -0.93
CA PHE A 39 12.14 4.89 -0.64
C PHE A 39 11.48 4.95 0.73
N ASN A 40 11.26 6.17 1.22
CA ASN A 40 10.57 6.44 2.47
C ASN A 40 9.35 7.32 2.22
N LEU A 41 8.28 7.09 2.99
CA LEU A 41 7.14 7.97 3.12
C LEU A 41 7.10 8.49 4.56
N ASN A 42 7.17 9.79 4.71
CA ASN A 42 7.13 10.43 6.03
C ASN A 42 5.71 10.83 6.42
N GLN A 43 5.50 11.04 7.71
CA GLN A 43 4.21 11.49 8.23
C GLN A 43 3.79 12.81 7.57
N GLY A 44 2.51 12.89 7.15
CA GLY A 44 1.95 14.06 6.45
C GLY A 44 2.43 14.25 5.01
N GLN A 45 3.20 13.31 4.47
CA GLN A 45 3.71 13.39 3.11
C GLN A 45 2.78 12.70 2.11
N ILE A 46 2.68 13.26 0.90
CA ILE A 46 2.08 12.63 -0.27
C ILE A 46 3.19 12.18 -1.21
N LEU A 47 3.19 10.90 -1.57
CA LEU A 47 4.17 10.30 -2.47
C LEU A 47 3.49 9.88 -3.77
N GLY A 48 3.95 10.40 -4.91
CA GLY A 48 3.52 9.99 -6.23
C GLY A 48 4.48 9.00 -6.87
N LEU A 49 3.98 7.85 -7.33
CA LEU A 49 4.72 6.89 -8.14
C LEU A 49 4.41 7.11 -9.61
N LEU A 50 5.35 7.68 -10.35
CA LEU A 50 5.21 8.01 -11.77
C LEU A 50 6.01 7.04 -12.64
N GLY A 51 5.46 6.69 -13.79
CA GLY A 51 6.12 5.81 -14.76
C GLY A 51 5.12 5.19 -15.74
N PRO A 52 5.60 4.60 -16.84
CA PRO A 52 4.73 3.96 -17.84
C PRO A 52 3.94 2.79 -17.29
N ASN A 53 2.93 2.34 -18.03
CA ASN A 53 2.14 1.17 -17.66
C ASN A 53 3.04 -0.09 -17.66
N GLY A 54 2.79 -0.99 -16.71
CA GLY A 54 3.56 -2.22 -16.56
C GLY A 54 4.92 -2.08 -15.87
N VAL A 55 5.32 -0.88 -15.42
CA VAL A 55 6.61 -0.63 -14.76
C VAL A 55 6.70 -1.16 -13.32
N GLY A 56 5.60 -1.67 -12.75
CA GLY A 56 5.59 -2.19 -11.40
C GLY A 56 4.98 -1.25 -10.33
N LYS A 57 4.31 -0.16 -10.72
CA LYS A 57 3.64 0.74 -9.75
C LYS A 57 2.64 0.01 -8.86
N SER A 58 1.69 -0.71 -9.47
CA SER A 58 0.69 -1.51 -8.74
C SER A 58 1.34 -2.63 -7.93
N THR A 59 2.45 -3.19 -8.43
CA THR A 59 3.22 -4.20 -7.71
C THR A 59 3.78 -3.66 -6.39
N ILE A 60 4.27 -2.41 -6.38
CA ILE A 60 4.75 -1.75 -5.15
C ILE A 60 3.61 -1.60 -4.14
N PHE A 61 2.42 -1.14 -4.58
CA PHE A 61 1.25 -1.04 -3.70
C PHE A 61 0.85 -2.41 -3.14
N ASN A 62 0.81 -3.44 -3.97
CA ASN A 62 0.51 -4.81 -3.54
C ASN A 62 1.53 -5.35 -2.53
N ILE A 63 2.79 -4.96 -2.65
CA ILE A 63 3.84 -5.31 -1.69
C ILE A 63 3.66 -4.55 -0.38
N ILE A 64 3.35 -3.26 -0.40
CA ILE A 64 3.09 -2.45 0.80
C ILE A 64 1.88 -2.98 1.56
N THR A 65 0.79 -3.28 0.86
CA THR A 65 -0.45 -3.80 1.47
C THR A 65 -0.33 -5.24 1.96
N GLY A 66 0.66 -6.01 1.47
CA GLY A 66 0.84 -7.41 1.84
C GLY A 66 0.13 -8.41 0.93
N LEU A 67 -0.43 -7.93 -0.19
CA LEU A 67 -1.00 -8.80 -1.24
C LEU A 67 0.08 -9.60 -1.99
N LEU A 68 1.30 -9.04 -2.07
CA LEU A 68 2.46 -9.68 -2.67
C LEU A 68 3.64 -9.64 -1.70
N LYS A 69 4.43 -10.73 -1.70
CA LYS A 69 5.69 -10.79 -0.97
C LYS A 69 6.84 -10.61 -1.96
N PRO A 70 7.78 -9.68 -1.72
CA PRO A 70 8.95 -9.54 -2.58
C PRO A 70 9.91 -10.72 -2.39
N ASN A 71 10.79 -10.96 -3.38
CA ASN A 71 11.85 -11.96 -3.25
C ASN A 71 12.95 -11.50 -2.27
N TYR A 72 13.26 -10.20 -2.30
CA TYR A 72 14.29 -9.59 -1.46
C TYR A 72 13.86 -8.23 -0.95
N GLY A 73 14.47 -7.80 0.14
CA GLY A 73 14.26 -6.51 0.77
C GLY A 73 13.38 -6.56 2.00
N SER A 74 13.16 -5.40 2.60
CA SER A 74 12.33 -5.25 3.81
C SER A 74 11.32 -4.13 3.66
N ILE A 75 10.21 -4.25 4.38
CA ILE A 75 9.16 -3.23 4.49
C ILE A 75 8.99 -2.92 5.96
N ILE A 76 9.22 -1.67 6.30
CA ILE A 76 9.09 -1.19 7.67
C ILE A 76 7.92 -0.21 7.69
N ILE A 77 6.93 -0.46 8.55
CA ILE A 77 5.77 0.40 8.78
C ILE A 77 5.76 0.71 10.26
N ASP A 78 5.74 1.99 10.60
CA ASP A 78 5.79 2.49 11.98
C ASP A 78 6.88 1.82 12.84
N ASN A 79 8.09 1.72 12.28
CA ASN A 79 9.31 1.09 12.83
C ASN A 79 9.24 -0.44 12.99
N GLU A 80 8.25 -1.10 12.46
CA GLU A 80 8.10 -2.56 12.54
C GLU A 80 8.28 -3.19 11.15
N ASN A 81 9.08 -4.25 11.07
CA ASN A 81 9.24 -5.00 9.81
C ASN A 81 8.03 -5.88 9.58
N VAL A 82 7.27 -5.55 8.54
CA VAL A 82 5.98 -6.18 8.24
C VAL A 82 6.04 -7.19 7.10
N ILE A 83 7.23 -7.60 6.66
CA ILE A 83 7.41 -8.46 5.49
C ILE A 83 6.61 -9.77 5.56
N ASN A 84 6.41 -10.31 6.76
CA ASN A 84 5.68 -11.53 7.02
C ASN A 84 4.23 -11.32 7.50
N TYR A 85 3.78 -10.07 7.61
CA TYR A 85 2.42 -9.78 8.03
C TYR A 85 1.45 -9.91 6.86
N PRO A 86 0.36 -10.69 7.02
CA PRO A 86 -0.69 -10.77 6.01
C PRO A 86 -1.44 -9.43 5.89
N ILE A 87 -2.15 -9.24 4.78
CA ILE A 87 -2.89 -8.03 4.47
C ILE A 87 -3.84 -7.60 5.60
N ALA A 88 -4.59 -8.53 6.18
CA ALA A 88 -5.54 -8.24 7.25
C ALA A 88 -4.83 -7.63 8.48
N SER A 89 -3.69 -8.19 8.88
CA SER A 89 -2.90 -7.66 9.99
C SER A 89 -2.31 -6.29 9.69
N ARG A 90 -1.86 -6.05 8.45
CA ARG A 90 -1.33 -4.72 8.06
C ARG A 90 -2.43 -3.68 8.05
N SER A 91 -3.60 -4.00 7.49
CA SER A 91 -4.74 -3.09 7.44
C SER A 91 -5.24 -2.73 8.83
N SER A 92 -5.46 -3.70 9.71
CA SER A 92 -6.01 -3.46 11.05
C SER A 92 -5.01 -2.78 11.98
N LYS A 93 -3.77 -3.31 12.07
CA LYS A 93 -2.75 -2.82 13.01
C LYS A 93 -2.21 -1.44 12.63
N PHE A 94 -1.89 -1.23 11.35
CA PHE A 94 -1.28 0.03 10.88
C PHE A 94 -2.28 0.97 10.21
N LYS A 95 -3.57 0.62 10.23
CA LYS A 95 -4.66 1.44 9.69
C LYS A 95 -4.43 1.86 8.23
N ILE A 96 -3.95 0.92 7.42
CA ILE A 96 -3.69 1.14 6.00
C ILE A 96 -5.01 1.02 5.24
N GLY A 97 -5.47 2.11 4.64
CA GLY A 97 -6.54 2.11 3.64
C GLY A 97 -5.97 1.88 2.24
N TYR A 98 -6.62 1.05 1.45
CA TYR A 98 -6.26 0.81 0.06
C TYR A 98 -7.46 1.01 -0.86
N VAL A 99 -7.30 1.87 -1.86
CA VAL A 99 -8.28 2.07 -2.91
C VAL A 99 -7.76 1.42 -4.19
N PRO A 100 -8.37 0.31 -4.65
CA PRO A 100 -7.94 -0.35 -5.88
C PRO A 100 -8.30 0.49 -7.11
N GLN A 101 -7.63 0.22 -8.24
CA GLN A 101 -7.91 0.90 -9.51
C GLN A 101 -9.30 0.54 -10.06
N TYR A 102 -9.75 -0.69 -9.80
CA TYR A 102 -11.05 -1.22 -10.21
C TYR A 102 -11.68 -1.96 -9.04
N GLY A 103 -13.01 -1.85 -8.90
CA GLY A 103 -13.75 -2.52 -7.83
C GLY A 103 -13.55 -1.85 -6.47
N GLY A 104 -13.56 -2.66 -5.42
CA GLY A 104 -13.46 -2.19 -4.02
C GLY A 104 -14.79 -1.78 -3.43
N TYR A 105 -15.90 -2.09 -4.09
CA TYR A 105 -17.27 -1.87 -3.63
C TYR A 105 -18.17 -3.04 -4.08
N PHE A 106 -19.26 -3.22 -3.39
CA PHE A 106 -20.29 -4.21 -3.72
C PHE A 106 -21.24 -3.60 -4.76
N HIS A 107 -21.29 -4.17 -5.95
CA HIS A 107 -22.05 -3.63 -7.09
C HIS A 107 -23.57 -3.61 -6.84
N ASP A 108 -24.08 -4.57 -6.07
CA ASP A 108 -25.49 -4.73 -5.78
C ASP A 108 -25.96 -3.88 -4.58
N LEU A 109 -25.05 -3.15 -3.94
CA LEU A 109 -25.33 -2.28 -2.81
C LEU A 109 -25.30 -0.81 -3.21
N THR A 110 -26.18 -0.02 -2.61
CA THR A 110 -26.12 1.45 -2.74
C THR A 110 -24.85 2.00 -2.11
N LEU A 111 -24.54 3.27 -2.37
CA LEU A 111 -23.39 3.94 -1.75
C LEU A 111 -23.43 3.88 -0.23
N ILE A 112 -24.60 4.15 0.37
CA ILE A 112 -24.76 4.13 1.84
C ILE A 112 -24.57 2.73 2.40
N GLU A 113 -25.08 1.70 1.73
CA GLU A 113 -24.90 0.32 2.15
C GLU A 113 -23.45 -0.12 2.06
N ASN A 114 -22.72 0.27 1.00
CA ASN A 114 -21.29 0.05 0.88
C ASN A 114 -20.51 0.71 2.03
N LEU A 115 -20.80 1.97 2.35
CA LEU A 115 -20.16 2.68 3.46
C LEU A 115 -20.48 2.01 4.81
N LYS A 116 -21.73 1.57 5.02
CA LYS A 116 -22.13 0.85 6.22
C LYS A 116 -21.40 -0.49 6.35
N ALA A 117 -21.33 -1.28 5.29
CA ALA A 117 -20.64 -2.56 5.28
C ALA A 117 -19.15 -2.41 5.67
N ILE A 118 -18.45 -1.43 5.10
CA ILE A 118 -17.06 -1.13 5.48
C ILE A 118 -16.97 -0.58 6.90
N GLY A 119 -17.91 0.28 7.28
CA GLY A 119 -17.98 0.86 8.63
C GLY A 119 -18.16 -0.21 9.72
N GLU A 120 -18.95 -1.24 9.46
CA GLU A 120 -19.16 -2.37 10.39
C GLU A 120 -17.91 -3.19 10.65
N ILE A 121 -17.06 -3.34 9.62
CA ILE A 121 -15.80 -4.06 9.74
C ILE A 121 -14.75 -3.22 10.51
N GLN A 122 -14.77 -1.89 10.36
CA GLN A 122 -13.70 -1.01 10.84
C GLN A 122 -14.01 -0.31 12.17
N ILE A 123 -15.29 -0.15 12.52
CA ILE A 123 -15.73 0.65 13.67
C ILE A 123 -16.74 -0.17 14.48
N GLU A 124 -16.32 -0.69 15.62
CA GLU A 124 -17.16 -1.48 16.52
C GLU A 124 -18.27 -0.63 17.15
N ASP A 125 -17.96 0.62 17.55
CA ASP A 125 -18.94 1.52 18.16
C ASP A 125 -19.95 2.03 17.13
N MET A 126 -21.21 1.61 17.30
CA MET A 126 -22.31 1.95 16.39
C MET A 126 -22.62 3.46 16.35
N LYS A 127 -22.46 4.19 17.47
CA LYS A 127 -22.71 5.65 17.52
C LYS A 127 -21.66 6.40 16.72
N ILE A 128 -20.37 6.04 16.91
CA ILE A 128 -19.27 6.62 16.16
C ILE A 128 -19.41 6.30 14.68
N ARG A 129 -19.75 5.06 14.34
CA ARG A 129 -19.96 4.62 12.96
C ARG A 129 -21.05 5.44 12.27
N ASN A 130 -22.23 5.56 12.89
CA ASN A 130 -23.36 6.29 12.32
C ASN A 130 -23.11 7.81 12.20
N SER A 131 -22.21 8.38 13.01
CA SER A 131 -21.83 9.79 12.90
C SER A 131 -20.85 10.09 11.77
N ARG A 132 -20.22 9.06 11.17
CA ARG A 132 -19.21 9.19 10.09
C ARG A 132 -19.74 8.82 8.70
N ILE A 133 -20.92 8.20 8.64
CA ILE A 133 -21.63 7.84 7.41
C ILE A 133 -22.77 8.81 7.16
#